data_86040cfc83184ca4685df26fb5035d42
#
_entry.id   86040cfc83184ca4685df26fb5035d42
#
_cell.length_a   1.000
_cell.length_b   1.000
_cell.length_c   1.000
_cell.angle_alpha   90.00
_cell.angle_beta   90.00
_cell.angle_gamma   90.00
#
_symmetry.space_group_name_H-M   'P 1'
#
loop_
_entity.id
_entity.type
_entity.pdbx_description
1 polymer ?
#
loop_
_entity_poly.entity_id
_entity_poly.type
_entity_poly.pdbx_seq_one_letter_code
_entity_poly.pdbx_strand_id
1 'polypeptide(L)'
;MPSNPPKLWDAPVLKPNHTVIDLSKTGSKTLWTFDSDEDVLFIASDEVRELDRLQTTGGNNIVLAGGKFEPTSHSSPAGTLNFTQVNGSVFVEGVHIDHRHADGKDAINFYSAAGKNADFVLQNSLIENVQGTWSGVHADIFQPQGPTGDLKFYNVTGTTTYQGLFLQPKNPIKSVTLENVEMKKLPGGDDETWLYFFAQPKDRKYPVSLENVFVTEQPGQQAEYDSVYPSAWLDGAVRDGDSITFPNL
;
A
#
# COMPACT_ATOMS: atom_id res chain seq x y z
N MET A 1 15.27 -22.10 -9.34
CA MET A 1 14.42 -21.01 -9.88
C MET A 1 13.01 -21.55 -9.94
N PRO A 2 12.00 -20.88 -9.41
CA PRO A 2 10.63 -21.30 -9.58
C PRO A 2 10.30 -21.29 -11.06
N SER A 3 9.71 -22.38 -11.54
CA SER A 3 9.45 -22.63 -12.97
C SER A 3 8.21 -21.92 -13.53
N ASN A 4 7.50 -21.18 -12.71
CA ASN A 4 6.34 -20.40 -13.12
C ASN A 4 6.62 -18.91 -13.04
N PRO A 5 6.30 -18.12 -14.08
CA PRO A 5 6.32 -16.67 -13.95
C PRO A 5 5.34 -16.28 -12.82
N PRO A 6 5.67 -15.20 -12.09
CA PRO A 6 4.79 -14.72 -11.04
C PRO A 6 3.38 -14.45 -11.59
N LYS A 7 2.37 -14.88 -10.86
CA LYS A 7 0.96 -14.68 -11.21
C LYS A 7 0.61 -13.22 -10.98
N LEU A 8 0.49 -12.46 -12.07
CA LEU A 8 -0.04 -11.10 -12.01
C LEU A 8 -1.56 -11.12 -11.91
N TRP A 9 -2.13 -10.23 -11.13
CA TRP A 9 -3.56 -9.96 -11.19
C TRP A 9 -3.86 -9.03 -12.37
N ASP A 10 -4.96 -9.31 -13.05
CA ASP A 10 -5.39 -8.48 -14.15
C ASP A 10 -5.94 -7.13 -13.64
N ALA A 11 -5.61 -6.07 -14.37
CA ALA A 11 -6.26 -4.79 -14.16
C ALA A 11 -7.77 -4.89 -14.45
N PRO A 12 -8.60 -4.06 -13.81
CA PRO A 12 -10.02 -4.03 -14.13
C PRO A 12 -10.23 -3.67 -15.60
N VAL A 13 -11.25 -4.28 -16.21
CA VAL A 13 -11.65 -3.91 -17.57
C VAL A 13 -12.28 -2.52 -17.53
N LEU A 14 -11.61 -1.54 -18.12
CA LEU A 14 -12.12 -0.18 -18.18
C LEU A 14 -13.15 -0.02 -19.30
N LYS A 15 -14.09 0.89 -19.12
CA LYS A 15 -15.08 1.24 -20.15
C LYS A 15 -14.39 1.72 -21.44
N PRO A 16 -14.98 1.52 -22.62
CA PRO A 16 -14.36 1.94 -23.88
C PRO A 16 -14.04 3.46 -23.96
N ASN A 17 -14.76 4.27 -23.23
CA ASN A 17 -14.61 5.73 -23.18
C ASN A 17 -13.95 6.21 -21.87
N HIS A 18 -13.11 5.39 -21.25
CA HIS A 18 -12.38 5.79 -20.05
C HIS A 18 -11.44 7.00 -20.31
N THR A 19 -11.21 7.77 -19.27
CA THR A 19 -10.28 8.90 -19.30
C THR A 19 -8.85 8.40 -19.21
N VAL A 20 -7.98 8.86 -20.13
CA VAL A 20 -6.54 8.57 -20.12
C VAL A 20 -5.76 9.82 -19.75
N ILE A 21 -4.92 9.74 -18.74
CA ILE A 21 -4.08 10.83 -18.26
C ILE A 21 -2.60 10.40 -18.30
N ASP A 22 -1.85 11.00 -19.21
CA ASP A 22 -0.41 10.83 -19.26
C ASP A 22 0.24 11.80 -18.27
N LEU A 23 0.73 11.27 -17.16
CA LEU A 23 1.31 12.06 -16.07
C LEU A 23 2.55 12.84 -16.50
N SER A 24 3.26 12.40 -17.56
CA SER A 24 4.41 13.13 -18.10
C SER A 24 4.02 14.48 -18.71
N LYS A 25 2.76 14.68 -19.06
CA LYS A 25 2.20 15.87 -19.71
C LYS A 25 1.42 16.79 -18.78
N THR A 26 1.22 16.41 -17.52
CA THR A 26 0.31 17.15 -16.62
C THR A 26 0.96 18.34 -15.89
N GLY A 27 2.24 18.60 -16.10
CA GLY A 27 2.96 19.66 -15.39
C GLY A 27 3.00 19.38 -13.88
N SER A 28 2.70 20.36 -13.06
CA SER A 28 2.66 20.25 -11.60
C SER A 28 1.29 19.87 -11.05
N LYS A 29 0.35 19.45 -11.89
CA LYS A 29 -0.97 19.05 -11.44
C LYS A 29 -0.89 17.74 -10.63
N THR A 30 -1.41 17.76 -9.42
CA THR A 30 -1.37 16.64 -8.49
C THR A 30 -2.76 16.18 -8.03
N LEU A 31 -3.82 16.94 -8.32
CA LEU A 31 -5.19 16.66 -7.88
C LEU A 31 -6.15 16.52 -9.07
N TRP A 32 -6.94 15.45 -9.07
CA TRP A 32 -7.99 15.17 -10.05
C TRP A 32 -9.30 14.83 -9.35
N THR A 33 -10.38 15.25 -9.97
CA THR A 33 -11.75 14.89 -9.53
C THR A 33 -12.48 14.26 -10.69
N PHE A 34 -13.16 13.15 -10.43
CA PHE A 34 -13.86 12.35 -11.42
C PHE A 34 -15.31 12.11 -10.99
N ASP A 35 -16.17 11.90 -11.96
CA ASP A 35 -17.52 11.43 -11.70
C ASP A 35 -17.49 10.00 -11.15
N SER A 36 -18.47 9.66 -10.34
CA SER A 36 -18.51 8.39 -9.60
C SER A 36 -18.58 7.13 -10.48
N ASP A 37 -18.93 7.27 -11.73
CA ASP A 37 -19.00 6.19 -12.72
C ASP A 37 -17.90 6.24 -13.78
N GLU A 38 -16.97 7.19 -13.66
CA GLU A 38 -15.86 7.39 -14.59
C GLU A 38 -14.74 6.38 -14.34
N ASP A 39 -14.29 5.70 -15.38
CA ASP A 39 -13.10 4.87 -15.34
C ASP A 39 -11.88 5.70 -15.82
N VAL A 40 -10.74 5.54 -15.15
CA VAL A 40 -9.56 6.38 -15.37
C VAL A 40 -8.30 5.54 -15.47
N LEU A 41 -7.48 5.82 -16.48
CA LEU A 41 -6.14 5.28 -16.65
C LEU A 41 -5.10 6.40 -16.52
N PHE A 42 -4.29 6.34 -15.47
CA PHE A 42 -3.07 7.12 -15.35
C PHE A 42 -1.89 6.33 -15.90
N ILE A 43 -1.12 6.95 -16.77
CA ILE A 43 0.11 6.38 -17.34
C ILE A 43 1.27 7.29 -16.95
N ALA A 44 2.29 6.73 -16.34
CA ALA A 44 3.58 7.38 -16.22
C ALA A 44 4.53 6.75 -17.24
N SER A 45 5.03 7.54 -18.20
CA SER A 45 6.00 7.05 -19.18
C SER A 45 7.31 6.67 -18.48
N ASP A 46 8.08 5.76 -19.11
CA ASP A 46 9.38 5.27 -18.63
C ASP A 46 10.46 6.39 -18.52
N GLU A 47 10.20 7.56 -19.07
CA GLU A 47 11.02 8.73 -18.78
C GLU A 47 10.80 9.10 -17.33
N VAL A 48 11.80 8.80 -16.53
CA VAL A 48 11.86 9.03 -15.09
C VAL A 48 11.52 10.48 -14.77
N ARG A 49 10.24 10.77 -14.59
CA ARG A 49 9.79 12.03 -14.05
C ARG A 49 9.49 11.80 -12.57
N GLU A 50 10.21 12.52 -11.74
CA GLU A 50 9.90 12.60 -10.35
C GLU A 50 8.58 13.36 -10.18
N LEU A 51 7.56 12.64 -9.71
CA LEU A 51 6.25 13.21 -9.40
C LEU A 51 6.19 13.46 -7.90
N ASP A 52 5.67 14.60 -7.50
CA ASP A 52 5.48 14.88 -6.07
C ASP A 52 4.40 13.97 -5.49
N ARG A 53 3.26 13.87 -6.13
CA ARG A 53 2.12 13.06 -5.65
C ARG A 53 1.03 12.90 -6.70
N LEU A 54 0.13 11.97 -6.44
CA LEU A 54 -1.12 11.77 -7.18
C LEU A 54 -2.29 11.68 -6.20
N GLN A 55 -3.24 12.60 -6.31
CA GLN A 55 -4.45 12.61 -5.49
C GLN A 55 -5.69 12.58 -6.37
N THR A 56 -6.62 11.69 -6.07
CA THR A 56 -7.88 11.56 -6.79
C THR A 56 -9.07 11.63 -5.83
N THR A 57 -10.18 12.15 -6.33
CA THR A 57 -11.46 12.12 -5.64
C THR A 57 -12.53 11.66 -6.62
N GLY A 58 -13.31 10.65 -6.25
CA GLY A 58 -14.28 10.01 -7.15
C GLY A 58 -13.66 8.96 -8.05
N GLY A 59 -14.36 8.62 -9.10
CA GLY A 59 -14.01 7.56 -10.06
C GLY A 59 -14.64 6.22 -9.71
N ASN A 60 -14.84 5.40 -10.74
CA ASN A 60 -15.25 4.00 -10.60
C ASN A 60 -14.04 3.10 -10.53
N ASN A 61 -13.39 2.81 -11.65
CA ASN A 61 -12.14 2.08 -11.67
C ASN A 61 -10.98 3.04 -12.00
N ILE A 62 -9.96 3.04 -11.16
CA ILE A 62 -8.76 3.86 -11.34
C ILE A 62 -7.57 2.92 -11.52
N VAL A 63 -6.90 3.03 -12.64
CA VAL A 63 -5.66 2.29 -12.94
C VAL A 63 -4.50 3.29 -12.96
N LEU A 64 -3.43 2.99 -12.23
CA LEU A 64 -2.16 3.70 -12.29
C LEU A 64 -1.08 2.73 -12.77
N ALA A 65 -0.52 2.98 -13.95
CA ALA A 65 0.54 2.18 -14.53
C ALA A 65 1.88 2.95 -14.55
N GLY A 66 2.82 2.46 -13.75
CA GLY A 66 4.16 3.02 -13.60
C GLY A 66 4.21 4.33 -12.81
N GLY A 67 5.40 4.91 -12.77
CA GLY A 67 5.69 6.21 -12.18
C GLY A 67 6.66 6.16 -11.01
N LYS A 68 7.50 7.19 -10.94
CA LYS A 68 8.36 7.46 -9.79
C LYS A 68 7.84 8.68 -9.04
N PHE A 69 7.59 8.49 -7.75
CA PHE A 69 7.06 9.52 -6.86
C PHE A 69 8.10 9.85 -5.78
N GLU A 70 8.57 11.08 -5.78
CA GLU A 70 9.48 11.60 -4.76
C GLU A 70 8.86 12.86 -4.12
N PRO A 71 7.99 12.70 -3.13
CA PRO A 71 7.34 13.85 -2.50
C PRO A 71 8.36 14.71 -1.77
N THR A 72 8.32 16.02 -2.03
CA THR A 72 9.25 16.99 -1.45
C THR A 72 8.61 17.93 -0.46
N SER A 73 7.28 17.95 -0.37
CA SER A 73 6.56 18.91 0.46
C SER A 73 5.81 18.28 1.63
N HIS A 74 5.90 18.96 2.78
CA HIS A 74 5.14 18.64 3.99
C HIS A 74 3.71 19.23 3.99
N SER A 75 3.26 19.83 2.89
CA SER A 75 2.11 20.75 2.88
C SER A 75 0.74 20.09 2.75
N SER A 76 0.65 18.78 2.48
CA SER A 76 -0.63 18.09 2.39
C SER A 76 -0.77 17.04 3.48
N PRO A 77 -1.90 16.96 4.18
CA PRO A 77 -2.18 15.87 5.11
C PRO A 77 -2.43 14.53 4.43
N ALA A 78 -2.63 14.52 3.11
CA ALA A 78 -2.85 13.32 2.33
C ALA A 78 -1.54 12.63 1.93
N GLY A 79 -1.58 11.32 1.74
CA GLY A 79 -0.46 10.52 1.28
C GLY A 79 0.07 10.90 -0.12
N THR A 80 1.16 10.27 -0.54
CA THR A 80 1.74 10.47 -1.88
C THR A 80 0.79 9.98 -2.96
N LEU A 81 0.29 8.76 -2.84
CA LEU A 81 -0.85 8.28 -3.61
C LEU A 81 -2.08 8.34 -2.71
N ASN A 82 -3.07 9.13 -3.07
CA ASN A 82 -4.27 9.28 -2.28
C ASN A 82 -5.52 9.13 -3.15
N PHE A 83 -6.22 8.00 -2.98
CA PHE A 83 -7.42 7.67 -3.73
C PHE A 83 -8.62 7.78 -2.81
N THR A 84 -9.48 8.77 -3.03
CA THR A 84 -10.63 9.03 -2.17
C THR A 84 -11.96 8.91 -2.90
N GLN A 85 -12.98 8.42 -2.22
CA GLN A 85 -14.36 8.28 -2.74
C GLN A 85 -14.45 7.40 -4.00
N VAL A 86 -13.65 6.34 -4.06
CA VAL A 86 -13.66 5.38 -5.18
C VAL A 86 -14.85 4.45 -5.07
N ASN A 87 -15.54 4.18 -6.19
CA ASN A 87 -16.74 3.34 -6.21
C ASN A 87 -16.45 1.86 -6.54
N GLY A 88 -15.54 1.57 -7.45
CA GLY A 88 -15.25 0.22 -7.96
C GLY A 88 -13.92 -0.32 -7.45
N SER A 89 -12.83 0.09 -8.07
CA SER A 89 -11.50 -0.41 -7.71
C SER A 89 -10.37 0.58 -7.97
N VAL A 90 -9.27 0.40 -7.26
CA VAL A 90 -7.97 1.02 -7.58
C VAL A 90 -6.97 -0.09 -7.89
N PHE A 91 -6.29 0.04 -9.01
CA PHE A 91 -5.23 -0.87 -9.43
C PHE A 91 -3.95 -0.08 -9.69
N VAL A 92 -2.91 -0.37 -8.93
CA VAL A 92 -1.62 0.31 -9.00
C VAL A 92 -0.55 -0.71 -9.35
N GLU A 93 0.19 -0.45 -10.43
CA GLU A 93 1.22 -1.36 -10.89
C GLU A 93 2.51 -0.63 -11.26
N GLY A 94 3.64 -1.18 -10.84
CA GLY A 94 4.97 -0.75 -11.30
C GLY A 94 5.37 0.62 -10.77
N VAL A 95 4.87 1.04 -9.61
CA VAL A 95 5.25 2.33 -9.03
C VAL A 95 6.49 2.22 -8.15
N HIS A 96 7.30 3.28 -8.18
CA HIS A 96 8.35 3.50 -7.19
C HIS A 96 8.04 4.76 -6.40
N ILE A 97 7.83 4.62 -5.09
CA ILE A 97 7.61 5.74 -4.16
C ILE A 97 8.81 5.85 -3.24
N ASP A 98 9.47 7.01 -3.23
CA ASP A 98 10.63 7.26 -2.37
C ASP A 98 10.40 8.47 -1.48
N HIS A 99 10.23 8.22 -0.20
CA HIS A 99 9.93 9.23 0.83
C HIS A 99 11.18 9.87 1.47
N ARG A 100 12.38 9.69 0.90
CA ARG A 100 13.64 10.23 1.48
C ARG A 100 13.61 11.73 1.82
N HIS A 101 12.72 12.48 1.18
CA HIS A 101 12.57 13.94 1.34
C HIS A 101 11.20 14.34 1.89
N ALA A 102 10.37 13.35 2.28
CA ALA A 102 9.04 13.60 2.81
C ALA A 102 8.95 13.14 4.27
N ASP A 103 8.77 14.07 5.18
CA ASP A 103 8.53 13.74 6.57
C ASP A 103 7.05 13.52 6.82
N GLY A 104 6.74 12.36 7.42
CA GLY A 104 5.52 12.15 8.13
C GLY A 104 4.24 12.09 7.31
N LYS A 105 4.23 11.34 6.20
CA LYS A 105 3.02 11.07 5.41
C LYS A 105 2.95 9.61 5.02
N ASP A 106 1.73 9.11 4.90
CA ASP A 106 1.52 7.81 4.31
C ASP A 106 2.01 7.79 2.86
N ALA A 107 2.55 6.67 2.43
CA ALA A 107 2.87 6.51 1.02
C ALA A 107 1.58 6.34 0.21
N ILE A 108 0.65 5.52 0.68
CA ILE A 108 -0.60 5.25 -0.02
C ILE A 108 -1.79 5.30 0.95
N ASN A 109 -2.76 6.16 0.63
CA ASN A 109 -4.06 6.21 1.29
C ASN A 109 -5.19 5.80 0.35
N PHE A 110 -6.16 5.06 0.88
CA PHE A 110 -7.29 4.57 0.12
C PHE A 110 -8.62 4.70 0.87
N TYR A 111 -9.62 5.28 0.20
CA TYR A 111 -10.98 5.46 0.71
C TYR A 111 -12.02 5.05 -0.33
N SER A 112 -12.89 4.13 0.00
CA SER A 112 -14.08 3.88 -0.80
C SER A 112 -15.10 5.01 -0.67
N ALA A 113 -15.95 5.18 -1.65
CA ALA A 113 -17.10 6.07 -1.56
C ALA A 113 -18.09 5.57 -0.49
N ALA A 114 -18.89 6.48 0.04
CA ALA A 114 -19.86 6.16 1.07
C ALA A 114 -20.83 5.04 0.59
N GLY A 115 -20.96 4.00 1.40
CA GLY A 115 -21.80 2.83 1.07
C GLY A 115 -21.21 1.90 0.02
N LYS A 116 -19.95 2.09 -0.37
CA LYS A 116 -19.17 1.22 -1.27
C LYS A 116 -18.09 0.47 -0.51
N ASN A 117 -17.61 -0.61 -1.12
CA ASN A 117 -16.47 -1.38 -0.66
C ASN A 117 -15.57 -1.60 -1.88
N ALA A 118 -14.89 -0.55 -2.31
CA ALA A 118 -14.00 -0.61 -3.46
C ALA A 118 -12.81 -1.51 -3.18
N ASP A 119 -12.35 -2.23 -4.21
CA ASP A 119 -11.17 -3.08 -4.14
C ASP A 119 -9.88 -2.26 -4.33
N PHE A 120 -8.77 -2.75 -3.77
CA PHE A 120 -7.45 -2.16 -3.97
C PHE A 120 -6.43 -3.22 -4.32
N VAL A 121 -5.67 -3.00 -5.39
CA VAL A 121 -4.57 -3.85 -5.82
C VAL A 121 -3.31 -3.02 -5.95
N LEU A 122 -2.22 -3.49 -5.34
CA LEU A 122 -0.87 -2.97 -5.52
C LEU A 122 0.05 -4.11 -5.97
N GLN A 123 0.69 -3.95 -7.14
CA GLN A 123 1.61 -4.99 -7.58
C GLN A 123 2.88 -4.43 -8.22
N ASN A 124 3.96 -5.24 -8.18
CA ASN A 124 5.26 -4.93 -8.78
C ASN A 124 5.80 -3.56 -8.36
N SER A 125 5.71 -3.24 -7.07
CA SER A 125 5.95 -1.88 -6.58
C SER A 125 6.98 -1.84 -5.46
N LEU A 126 7.75 -0.74 -5.45
CA LEU A 126 8.76 -0.45 -4.44
C LEU A 126 8.39 0.83 -3.70
N ILE A 127 8.32 0.76 -2.37
CA ILE A 127 8.00 1.90 -1.51
C ILE A 127 9.10 2.03 -0.47
N GLU A 128 9.83 3.14 -0.53
CA GLU A 128 11.04 3.30 0.26
C GLU A 128 11.00 4.54 1.17
N ASN A 129 11.73 4.42 2.29
CA ASN A 129 12.05 5.54 3.17
C ASN A 129 10.84 6.21 3.82
N VAL A 130 9.75 5.47 4.03
CA VAL A 130 8.60 6.01 4.76
C VAL A 130 9.00 6.26 6.22
N GLN A 131 8.86 7.50 6.67
CA GLN A 131 9.33 7.93 7.99
C GLN A 131 8.18 8.38 8.88
N GLY A 132 7.99 7.68 9.98
CA GLY A 132 6.99 7.99 10.98
C GLY A 132 7.44 7.61 12.37
N THR A 133 6.70 8.07 13.38
CA THR A 133 6.90 7.72 14.79
C THR A 133 5.56 7.70 15.51
N TRP A 134 5.45 6.94 16.59
CA TRP A 134 4.25 6.93 17.41
C TRP A 134 3.96 8.27 18.09
N SER A 135 5.01 8.91 18.58
CA SER A 135 4.89 10.20 19.29
C SER A 135 4.77 11.41 18.36
N GLY A 136 5.01 11.22 17.08
CA GLY A 136 5.02 12.28 16.07
C GLY A 136 3.99 12.05 14.98
N VAL A 137 4.45 11.99 13.74
CA VAL A 137 3.60 11.75 12.60
C VAL A 137 3.53 10.24 12.31
N HIS A 138 2.34 9.71 12.30
CA HIS A 138 2.07 8.33 11.92
C HIS A 138 2.10 8.24 10.39
N ALA A 139 3.16 7.70 9.83
CA ALA A 139 3.31 7.52 8.39
C ALA A 139 3.35 6.04 8.05
N ASP A 140 2.35 5.59 7.32
CA ASP A 140 2.19 4.20 6.91
C ASP A 140 2.58 4.00 5.45
N ILE A 141 3.06 2.82 5.09
CA ILE A 141 3.23 2.46 3.68
C ILE A 141 1.88 2.40 3.00
N PHE A 142 0.89 1.80 3.66
CA PHE A 142 -0.47 1.74 3.17
C PHE A 142 -1.47 1.81 4.32
N GLN A 143 -2.45 2.70 4.19
CA GLN A 143 -3.56 2.83 5.14
C GLN A 143 -4.92 2.93 4.43
N PRO A 144 -5.83 1.94 4.59
CA PRO A 144 -7.22 2.11 4.22
C PRO A 144 -7.95 2.90 5.29
N GLN A 145 -8.65 3.95 4.89
CA GLN A 145 -9.30 4.90 5.82
C GLN A 145 -10.82 4.74 5.91
N GLY A 146 -11.38 3.70 5.31
CA GLY A 146 -12.82 3.43 5.30
C GLY A 146 -13.13 1.97 5.00
N PRO A 147 -14.41 1.59 4.84
CA PRO A 147 -14.79 0.27 4.37
C PRO A 147 -14.12 -0.06 3.04
N THR A 148 -13.59 -1.27 2.90
CA THR A 148 -12.92 -1.69 1.68
C THR A 148 -13.43 -3.06 1.22
N GLY A 149 -13.31 -3.33 -0.08
CA GLY A 149 -13.44 -4.63 -0.67
C GLY A 149 -12.19 -5.48 -0.44
N ASP A 150 -11.76 -6.16 -1.47
CA ASP A 150 -10.56 -6.99 -1.43
C ASP A 150 -9.30 -6.11 -1.51
N LEU A 151 -8.38 -6.29 -0.57
CA LEU A 151 -7.06 -5.65 -0.55
C LEU A 151 -6.02 -6.68 -0.99
N LYS A 152 -5.31 -6.41 -2.10
CA LYS A 152 -4.36 -7.35 -2.68
C LYS A 152 -3.01 -6.70 -2.92
N PHE A 153 -1.95 -7.33 -2.42
CA PHE A 153 -0.57 -6.89 -2.57
C PHE A 153 0.25 -8.02 -3.16
N TYR A 154 0.90 -7.77 -4.29
CA TYR A 154 1.68 -8.76 -5.00
C TYR A 154 3.04 -8.19 -5.42
N ASN A 155 4.13 -8.91 -5.06
CA ASN A 155 5.48 -8.49 -5.41
C ASN A 155 5.74 -7.02 -5.00
N VAL A 156 5.55 -6.74 -3.70
CA VAL A 156 5.70 -5.42 -3.10
C VAL A 156 6.80 -5.45 -2.06
N THR A 157 7.74 -4.53 -2.17
CA THR A 157 8.75 -4.26 -1.13
C THR A 157 8.49 -2.90 -0.52
N GLY A 158 8.44 -2.85 0.81
CA GLY A 158 8.26 -1.62 1.57
C GLY A 158 9.35 -1.42 2.63
N THR A 159 9.86 -0.19 2.77
CA THR A 159 10.81 0.15 3.85
C THR A 159 10.30 1.33 4.67
N THR A 160 10.31 1.20 5.99
CA THR A 160 9.75 2.20 6.91
C THR A 160 10.48 2.26 8.24
N THR A 161 10.43 3.41 8.91
CA THR A 161 10.83 3.57 10.31
C THR A 161 9.67 3.35 11.28
N TYR A 162 8.42 3.20 10.78
CA TYR A 162 7.21 3.11 11.59
C TYR A 162 6.31 1.97 11.13
N GLN A 163 5.13 2.24 10.58
CA GLN A 163 4.20 1.20 10.17
C GLN A 163 4.30 0.89 8.66
N GLY A 164 4.19 -0.38 8.31
CA GLY A 164 4.11 -0.82 6.93
C GLY A 164 2.66 -0.85 6.45
N LEU A 165 2.04 -2.03 6.47
CA LEU A 165 0.63 -2.19 6.11
C LEU A 165 -0.25 -2.04 7.35
N PHE A 166 -0.99 -0.93 7.43
CA PHE A 166 -1.88 -0.64 8.55
C PHE A 166 -3.32 -1.10 8.24
N LEU A 167 -3.57 -2.39 8.32
CA LEU A 167 -4.82 -3.04 7.92
C LEU A 167 -5.81 -3.08 9.10
N GLN A 168 -6.18 -1.91 9.61
CA GLN A 168 -7.03 -1.81 10.77
C GLN A 168 -8.51 -2.02 10.44
N PRO A 169 -9.23 -2.79 11.27
CA PRO A 169 -10.63 -3.08 11.06
C PRO A 169 -11.57 -2.05 11.73
N LYS A 170 -11.15 -0.83 11.90
CA LYS A 170 -12.06 0.24 12.32
C LYS A 170 -13.23 0.32 11.36
N ASN A 171 -12.95 -0.03 10.12
CA ASN A 171 -13.92 -0.17 9.05
C ASN A 171 -13.86 -1.60 8.49
N PRO A 172 -14.98 -2.15 7.99
CA PRO A 172 -14.98 -3.49 7.42
C PRO A 172 -14.00 -3.61 6.25
N ILE A 173 -13.14 -4.62 6.31
CA ILE A 173 -12.30 -5.09 5.19
C ILE A 173 -12.91 -6.43 4.74
N LYS A 174 -13.14 -6.61 3.44
CA LYS A 174 -13.71 -7.85 2.92
C LYS A 174 -12.71 -9.00 2.94
N SER A 175 -11.51 -8.79 2.42
CA SER A 175 -10.40 -9.74 2.50
C SER A 175 -9.04 -9.04 2.31
N VAL A 176 -7.95 -9.74 2.72
CA VAL A 176 -6.57 -9.32 2.49
C VAL A 176 -5.80 -10.47 1.87
N THR A 177 -5.09 -10.21 0.79
CA THR A 177 -4.16 -11.17 0.15
C THR A 177 -2.78 -10.52 0.03
N LEU A 178 -1.77 -11.14 0.60
CA LEU A 178 -0.37 -10.75 0.48
C LEU A 178 0.39 -11.90 -0.19
N GLU A 179 1.03 -11.62 -1.33
CA GLU A 179 1.80 -12.60 -2.08
C GLU A 179 3.13 -11.97 -2.53
N ASN A 180 4.26 -12.59 -2.15
CA ASN A 180 5.60 -12.07 -2.38
C ASN A 180 5.76 -10.63 -1.83
N VAL A 181 5.41 -10.42 -0.57
CA VAL A 181 5.46 -9.11 0.09
C VAL A 181 6.57 -9.09 1.12
N GLU A 182 7.42 -8.07 1.05
CA GLU A 182 8.47 -7.83 2.02
C GLU A 182 8.35 -6.45 2.66
N MET A 183 8.32 -6.42 3.99
CA MET A 183 8.37 -5.19 4.79
C MET A 183 9.66 -5.13 5.60
N LYS A 184 10.44 -4.06 5.44
CA LYS A 184 11.73 -3.88 6.11
C LYS A 184 11.70 -2.68 7.04
N LYS A 185 12.22 -2.87 8.24
CA LYS A 185 12.49 -1.78 9.18
C LYS A 185 13.75 -1.02 8.77
N LEU A 186 13.62 0.30 8.74
CA LEU A 186 14.75 1.21 8.63
C LEU A 186 15.28 1.59 10.02
N PRO A 187 16.57 1.93 10.15
CA PRO A 187 17.11 2.49 11.38
C PRO A 187 16.42 3.80 11.78
N GLY A 188 16.20 3.98 13.07
CA GLY A 188 15.48 5.13 13.62
C GLY A 188 13.98 4.89 13.75
N GLY A 189 13.25 5.90 14.20
CA GLY A 189 11.84 5.75 14.55
C GLY A 189 11.62 5.04 15.88
N ASP A 190 10.37 4.76 16.17
CA ASP A 190 9.94 4.05 17.38
C ASP A 190 9.88 2.54 17.12
N ASP A 191 9.75 1.73 18.19
CA ASP A 191 9.62 0.27 18.14
C ASP A 191 8.18 -0.14 17.75
N GLU A 192 7.71 0.32 16.59
CA GLU A 192 6.36 0.07 16.12
C GLU A 192 6.29 -0.99 15.02
N THR A 193 5.11 -1.52 14.81
CA THR A 193 4.87 -2.70 13.98
C THR A 193 4.76 -2.38 12.49
N TRP A 194 5.33 -3.22 11.64
CA TRP A 194 5.30 -3.05 10.18
C TRP A 194 4.12 -3.74 9.50
N LEU A 195 3.71 -4.86 10.03
CA LEU A 195 2.47 -5.52 9.60
C LEU A 195 1.45 -5.41 10.72
N TYR A 196 0.44 -4.61 10.52
CA TYR A 196 -0.58 -4.33 11.51
C TYR A 196 -1.92 -4.89 11.07
N PHE A 197 -2.16 -6.15 11.41
CA PHE A 197 -3.43 -6.80 11.22
C PHE A 197 -4.28 -6.63 12.48
N PHE A 198 -5.35 -5.88 12.44
CA PHE A 198 -6.29 -5.83 13.55
C PHE A 198 -7.17 -7.09 13.68
N ALA A 199 -7.03 -8.06 12.78
CA ALA A 199 -7.71 -9.34 12.89
C ALA A 199 -6.90 -10.30 13.73
N GLN A 200 -7.42 -10.70 14.89
CA GLN A 200 -6.86 -11.83 15.64
C GLN A 200 -7.04 -13.11 14.82
N PRO A 201 -6.05 -14.01 14.75
CA PRO A 201 -6.18 -15.27 14.02
C PRO A 201 -7.38 -16.13 14.47
N LYS A 202 -7.76 -16.04 15.75
CA LYS A 202 -8.89 -16.77 16.32
C LYS A 202 -10.25 -16.16 16.01
N ASP A 203 -10.28 -14.82 15.84
CA ASP A 203 -11.50 -14.04 15.64
C ASP A 203 -11.37 -13.19 14.37
N ARG A 204 -10.89 -13.80 13.28
CA ARG A 204 -10.65 -13.11 12.03
C ARG A 204 -11.88 -12.31 11.62
N LYS A 205 -11.77 -10.99 11.68
CA LYS A 205 -12.83 -10.09 11.23
C LYS A 205 -12.92 -10.03 9.70
N TYR A 206 -11.84 -10.45 9.04
CA TYR A 206 -11.76 -10.60 7.58
C TYR A 206 -10.81 -11.76 7.24
N PRO A 207 -11.03 -12.46 6.11
CA PRO A 207 -10.10 -13.47 5.61
C PRO A 207 -8.75 -12.86 5.26
N VAL A 208 -7.67 -13.56 5.60
CA VAL A 208 -6.30 -13.20 5.23
C VAL A 208 -5.65 -14.39 4.57
N SER A 209 -5.02 -14.18 3.41
CA SER A 209 -4.19 -15.15 2.71
C SER A 209 -2.77 -14.61 2.60
N LEU A 210 -1.79 -15.41 2.98
CA LEU A 210 -0.37 -15.06 2.96
C LEU A 210 0.39 -16.11 2.16
N GLU A 211 1.21 -15.66 1.19
CA GLU A 211 2.13 -16.50 0.44
C GLU A 211 3.45 -15.75 0.25
N ASN A 212 4.56 -16.35 0.71
CA ASN A 212 5.88 -15.72 0.64
C ASN A 212 5.91 -14.29 1.22
N VAL A 213 5.41 -14.12 2.44
CA VAL A 213 5.39 -12.84 3.14
C VAL A 213 6.54 -12.81 4.14
N PHE A 214 7.29 -11.71 4.12
CA PHE A 214 8.48 -11.53 4.93
C PHE A 214 8.44 -10.22 5.69
N VAL A 215 8.98 -10.23 6.90
CA VAL A 215 9.32 -9.03 7.66
C VAL A 215 10.81 -9.09 7.98
N THR A 216 11.54 -8.03 7.67
CA THR A 216 12.96 -7.91 8.02
C THR A 216 13.14 -6.87 9.10
N GLU A 217 13.65 -7.29 10.24
CA GLU A 217 13.87 -6.46 11.43
C GLU A 217 15.27 -5.85 11.43
N GLN A 218 15.46 -4.88 12.29
CA GLN A 218 16.80 -4.40 12.66
C GLN A 218 17.40 -5.32 13.72
N PRO A 219 18.74 -5.48 13.74
CA PRO A 219 19.43 -6.26 14.76
C PRO A 219 19.05 -5.80 16.16
N GLY A 220 18.67 -6.78 17.02
CA GLY A 220 18.30 -6.53 18.41
C GLY A 220 16.81 -6.22 18.65
N GLN A 221 15.99 -6.16 17.63
CA GLN A 221 14.52 -6.04 17.78
C GLN A 221 13.89 -7.38 18.15
N GLN A 222 12.72 -7.28 18.76
CA GLN A 222 11.93 -8.46 19.16
C GLN A 222 10.67 -8.54 18.28
N ALA A 223 10.65 -9.54 17.40
CA ALA A 223 9.56 -9.79 16.45
C ALA A 223 8.16 -9.71 17.05
N GLU A 224 8.01 -10.24 18.26
CA GLU A 224 6.71 -10.41 18.91
C GLU A 224 6.03 -9.10 19.27
N TYR A 225 6.79 -8.01 19.36
CA TYR A 225 6.28 -6.70 19.78
C TYR A 225 6.47 -5.63 18.72
N ASP A 226 7.50 -5.78 17.88
CA ASP A 226 7.99 -4.67 17.08
C ASP A 226 7.64 -4.81 15.60
N SER A 227 7.35 -6.02 15.10
CA SER A 227 7.23 -6.27 13.66
C SER A 227 5.82 -6.58 13.19
N VAL A 228 5.01 -7.25 14.02
CA VAL A 228 3.69 -7.76 13.64
C VAL A 228 2.69 -7.62 14.77
N TYR A 229 1.57 -7.01 14.49
CA TYR A 229 0.46 -6.94 15.45
C TYR A 229 -0.82 -7.56 14.87
N PRO A 230 -1.55 -8.34 15.63
CA PRO A 230 -1.14 -8.92 16.93
C PRO A 230 -0.11 -10.03 16.75
N SER A 231 0.73 -10.24 17.76
CA SER A 231 1.82 -11.24 17.75
C SER A 231 1.39 -12.67 17.46
N ALA A 232 0.12 -12.99 17.66
CA ALA A 232 -0.44 -14.30 17.31
C ALA A 232 -0.35 -14.65 15.80
N TRP A 233 -0.08 -13.69 14.93
CA TRP A 233 0.20 -13.94 13.52
C TRP A 233 1.60 -14.53 13.28
N LEU A 234 2.48 -14.45 14.27
CA LEU A 234 3.80 -15.09 14.24
C LEU A 234 3.76 -16.60 14.55
N ASP A 235 2.59 -17.11 14.92
CA ASP A 235 2.44 -18.54 15.21
C ASP A 235 2.73 -19.38 13.93
N GLY A 236 3.76 -20.24 14.00
CA GLY A 236 4.25 -21.00 12.86
C GLY A 236 5.20 -20.23 11.91
N ALA A 237 5.53 -18.96 12.20
CA ALA A 237 6.53 -18.23 11.42
C ALA A 237 7.94 -18.80 11.62
N VAL A 238 8.75 -18.72 10.58
CA VAL A 238 10.15 -19.18 10.59
C VAL A 238 11.07 -17.96 10.60
N ARG A 239 11.98 -17.92 11.56
CA ARG A 239 13.02 -16.89 11.64
C ARG A 239 14.33 -17.39 11.02
N ASP A 240 14.91 -16.59 10.14
CA ASP A 240 16.24 -16.77 9.60
C ASP A 240 17.02 -15.43 9.71
N GLY A 241 17.90 -15.33 10.70
CA GLY A 241 18.55 -14.07 11.04
C GLY A 241 17.54 -12.99 11.43
N ASP A 242 17.59 -11.86 10.72
CA ASP A 242 16.66 -10.73 10.93
C ASP A 242 15.37 -10.84 10.08
N SER A 243 15.23 -11.90 9.30
CA SER A 243 14.05 -12.14 8.46
C SER A 243 13.08 -13.12 9.11
N ILE A 244 11.80 -12.76 9.06
CA ILE A 244 10.70 -13.59 9.54
C ILE A 244 9.81 -13.91 8.36
N THR A 245 9.64 -15.20 8.08
CA THR A 245 8.77 -15.71 7.01
C THR A 245 7.49 -16.24 7.63
N PHE A 246 6.35 -15.77 7.18
CA PHE A 246 5.05 -16.26 7.60
C PHE A 246 4.73 -17.61 6.94
N PRO A 247 4.00 -18.50 7.64
CA PRO A 247 3.44 -19.66 6.99
C PRO A 247 2.46 -19.24 5.91
N ASN A 248 2.37 -20.03 4.84
CA ASN A 248 1.33 -19.84 3.83
C ASN A 248 -0.06 -20.13 4.46
N LEU A 249 -1.01 -19.23 4.29
CA LEU A 249 -2.35 -19.28 4.88
C LEU A 249 -3.43 -19.20 3.81
#